data_2a7ccd617155a3ee800363be45743eb5
#
_entry.id   2a7ccd617155a3ee800363be45743eb5
#
_cell.length_a   1.000
_cell.length_b   1.000
_cell.length_c   1.000
_cell.angle_alpha   90.00
_cell.angle_beta   90.00
_cell.angle_gamma   90.00
#
_symmetry.space_group_name_H-M   'P 1'
#
loop_
_entity.id
_entity.type
_entity.pdbx_description
1 polymer ?
#
loop_
_entity_poly.entity_id
_entity_poly.type
_entity_poly.pdbx_seq_one_letter_code
_entity_poly.pdbx_strand_id
1 'polypeptide(L)'
;NLNDAFCSTSSIMPQKKNPDTKEIMRAKSAAVTGELMTALMLIKSLPMSYNRDLQDLNPHLWRACHETVSSLPLLAEIIETAEFDTNAMKKSAKAGNTGATEVADYLVREFNIPFRAAHNIVGRAVKLGSFDLQVVDDAAKELAGISLADRGLTQEAIDKAQNPKEIVRAKKTLGSPNPRLVKKAVQVADVKLVQDEVTGDILRDQLEDADNRMKHAIEEL
;
A
#
# COMPACT_ATOMS: atom_id res chain seq x y z
N ASN A 1 -1.24 -4.81 16.99
CA ASN A 1 -2.45 -4.73 17.81
C ASN A 1 -3.32 -3.58 17.36
N LEU A 2 -4.63 -3.80 17.31
CA LEU A 2 -5.63 -2.76 17.12
C LEU A 2 -6.16 -2.32 18.49
N ASN A 3 -6.54 -1.06 18.60
CA ASN A 3 -7.24 -0.55 19.75
C ASN A 3 -8.59 -1.27 19.89
N ASP A 4 -9.02 -1.56 21.13
CA ASP A 4 -10.26 -2.27 21.43
C ASP A 4 -11.52 -1.55 20.93
N ALA A 5 -11.47 -0.23 20.83
CA ALA A 5 -12.55 0.58 20.26
C ALA A 5 -12.93 0.19 18.82
N PHE A 6 -11.99 -0.41 18.07
CA PHE A 6 -12.19 -0.83 16.67
C PHE A 6 -12.32 -2.34 16.49
N CYS A 7 -12.52 -3.07 17.58
CA CYS A 7 -12.62 -4.52 17.58
C CYS A 7 -13.87 -4.97 18.29
N SER A 8 -14.45 -6.08 17.88
CA SER A 8 -15.46 -6.79 18.65
C SER A 8 -14.90 -8.06 19.29
N THR A 9 -15.58 -8.54 20.31
CA THR A 9 -15.29 -9.82 20.96
C THR A 9 -16.15 -10.92 20.37
N SER A 10 -15.73 -12.18 20.56
CA SER A 10 -16.57 -13.34 20.25
C SER A 10 -17.60 -13.57 21.36
N SER A 11 -18.81 -13.99 20.99
CA SER A 11 -19.84 -14.42 21.95
C SER A 11 -19.48 -15.68 22.75
N ILE A 12 -18.50 -16.48 22.24
CA ILE A 12 -18.08 -17.76 22.84
C ILE A 12 -16.67 -17.68 23.41
N MET A 13 -15.79 -16.95 22.75
CA MET A 13 -14.36 -16.86 23.12
C MET A 13 -14.03 -15.43 23.56
N PRO A 14 -14.05 -15.13 24.87
CA PRO A 14 -13.84 -13.76 25.37
C PRO A 14 -12.45 -13.18 25.08
N GLN A 15 -11.47 -14.04 24.85
CA GLN A 15 -10.09 -13.64 24.48
C GLN A 15 -9.94 -13.27 22.98
N LYS A 16 -10.95 -13.56 22.15
CA LYS A 16 -10.89 -13.31 20.72
C LYS A 16 -11.17 -11.83 20.42
N LYS A 17 -10.30 -11.17 19.68
CA LYS A 17 -10.49 -9.84 19.11
C LYS A 17 -10.71 -9.97 17.59
N ASN A 18 -11.84 -9.48 17.11
CA ASN A 18 -12.18 -9.43 15.69
C ASN A 18 -11.99 -8.01 15.19
N PRO A 19 -11.25 -7.78 14.08
CA PRO A 19 -11.09 -6.46 13.48
C PRO A 19 -12.28 -6.08 12.59
N ASP A 20 -13.50 -6.18 13.12
CA ASP A 20 -14.76 -6.04 12.38
C ASP A 20 -14.92 -4.67 11.72
N THR A 21 -14.41 -3.59 12.30
CA THR A 21 -14.39 -2.29 11.62
C THR A 21 -13.65 -2.36 10.27
N LYS A 22 -12.51 -3.05 10.22
CA LYS A 22 -11.78 -3.27 8.95
C LYS A 22 -12.52 -4.19 7.99
N GLU A 23 -13.23 -5.18 8.52
CA GLU A 23 -14.05 -6.08 7.70
C GLU A 23 -15.20 -5.32 7.05
N ILE A 24 -15.88 -4.45 7.80
CA ILE A 24 -16.93 -3.58 7.28
C ILE A 24 -16.36 -2.60 6.23
N MET A 25 -15.23 -1.97 6.48
CA MET A 25 -14.58 -1.09 5.50
C MET A 25 -14.24 -1.80 4.19
N ARG A 26 -13.77 -3.04 4.28
CA ARG A 26 -13.53 -3.88 3.10
C ARG A 26 -14.83 -4.16 2.33
N ALA A 27 -15.94 -4.41 3.03
CA ALA A 27 -17.26 -4.57 2.40
C ALA A 27 -17.74 -3.27 1.75
N LYS A 28 -17.55 -2.11 2.41
CA LYS A 28 -17.90 -0.79 1.87
C LYS A 28 -17.11 -0.46 0.60
N SER A 29 -15.84 -0.84 0.49
CA SER A 29 -15.07 -0.67 -0.75
C SER A 29 -15.67 -1.44 -1.93
N ALA A 30 -16.25 -2.62 -1.69
CA ALA A 30 -16.97 -3.36 -2.72
C ALA A 30 -18.28 -2.66 -3.11
N ALA A 31 -19.01 -2.08 -2.14
CA ALA A 31 -20.22 -1.30 -2.42
C ALA A 31 -19.91 -0.07 -3.31
N VAL A 32 -18.85 0.70 -2.96
CA VAL A 32 -18.41 1.85 -3.79
C VAL A 32 -18.05 1.41 -5.22
N THR A 33 -17.39 0.26 -5.37
CA THR A 33 -17.11 -0.31 -6.71
C THR A 33 -18.37 -0.65 -7.45
N GLY A 34 -19.39 -1.19 -6.76
CA GLY A 34 -20.71 -1.48 -7.36
C GLY A 34 -21.41 -0.20 -7.83
N GLU A 35 -21.37 0.88 -7.05
CA GLU A 35 -21.92 2.19 -7.45
C GLU A 35 -21.21 2.75 -8.70
N LEU A 36 -19.88 2.64 -8.76
CA LEU A 36 -19.12 3.03 -9.95
C LEU A 36 -19.54 2.21 -11.19
N MET A 37 -19.68 0.90 -11.05
CA MET A 37 -20.10 0.03 -12.15
C MET A 37 -21.50 0.40 -12.64
N THR A 38 -22.43 0.69 -11.74
CA THR A 38 -23.78 1.13 -12.10
C THR A 38 -23.73 2.46 -12.84
N ALA A 39 -22.95 3.43 -12.35
CA ALA A 39 -22.75 4.72 -13.02
C ALA A 39 -22.22 4.55 -14.46
N LEU A 40 -21.19 3.71 -14.63
CA LEU A 40 -20.63 3.42 -15.97
C LEU A 40 -21.65 2.73 -16.91
N MET A 41 -22.49 1.85 -16.35
CA MET A 41 -23.54 1.19 -17.16
C MET A 41 -24.65 2.16 -17.56
N LEU A 42 -25.01 3.11 -16.70
CA LEU A 42 -26.00 4.15 -17.02
C LEU A 42 -25.55 5.06 -18.18
N ILE A 43 -24.27 5.44 -18.20
CA ILE A 43 -23.76 6.32 -19.27
C ILE A 43 -23.33 5.57 -20.54
N LYS A 44 -23.29 4.23 -20.49
CA LYS A 44 -22.91 3.42 -21.65
C LYS A 44 -23.91 3.60 -22.79
N SER A 45 -23.39 3.95 -23.95
CA SER A 45 -24.18 4.03 -25.22
C SER A 45 -25.32 5.05 -25.19
N LEU A 46 -25.26 6.08 -24.38
CA LEU A 46 -26.21 7.18 -24.44
C LEU A 46 -26.07 7.92 -25.79
N PRO A 47 -27.17 8.26 -26.44
CA PRO A 47 -27.15 9.07 -27.67
C PRO A 47 -26.74 10.52 -27.38
N MET A 48 -26.30 11.24 -28.41
CA MET A 48 -26.08 12.68 -28.32
C MET A 48 -27.40 13.39 -28.19
N SER A 49 -27.72 13.98 -27.10
CA SER A 49 -28.85 14.87 -26.85
C SER A 49 -29.20 14.88 -25.35
N TYR A 50 -30.41 15.37 -25.00
CA TYR A 50 -30.96 15.30 -23.67
C TYR A 50 -31.25 13.84 -23.27
N ASN A 51 -30.60 13.37 -22.20
CA ASN A 51 -30.77 12.02 -21.67
C ASN A 51 -31.26 12.10 -20.23
N ARG A 52 -32.49 11.70 -19.98
CA ARG A 52 -33.07 11.66 -18.62
C ARG A 52 -32.45 10.57 -17.76
N ASP A 53 -31.81 9.58 -18.35
CA ASP A 53 -31.03 8.52 -17.71
C ASP A 53 -30.01 9.06 -16.69
N LEU A 54 -29.44 10.25 -16.95
CA LEU A 54 -28.49 10.91 -16.08
C LEU A 54 -29.08 11.33 -14.73
N GLN A 55 -30.41 11.36 -14.57
CA GLN A 55 -31.00 11.60 -13.25
C GLN A 55 -30.72 10.47 -12.26
N ASP A 56 -30.69 9.23 -12.76
CA ASP A 56 -30.41 8.07 -11.93
C ASP A 56 -28.92 7.91 -11.61
N LEU A 57 -28.04 8.67 -12.26
CA LEU A 57 -26.61 8.69 -11.95
C LEU A 57 -26.29 9.29 -10.58
N ASN A 58 -26.98 10.37 -10.23
CA ASN A 58 -26.69 11.15 -9.01
C ASN A 58 -26.78 10.33 -7.71
N PRO A 59 -27.83 9.52 -7.47
CA PRO A 59 -27.91 8.70 -6.26
C PRO A 59 -26.72 7.73 -6.08
N HIS A 60 -26.21 7.19 -7.17
CA HIS A 60 -25.04 6.30 -7.15
C HIS A 60 -23.78 7.06 -6.78
N LEU A 61 -23.56 8.23 -7.35
CA LEU A 61 -22.45 9.11 -7.01
C LEU A 61 -22.49 9.53 -5.53
N TRP A 62 -23.65 9.96 -5.04
CA TRP A 62 -23.80 10.41 -3.65
C TRP A 62 -23.56 9.28 -2.66
N ARG A 63 -24.06 8.05 -2.92
CA ARG A 63 -23.76 6.90 -2.08
C ARG A 63 -22.27 6.56 -2.05
N ALA A 64 -21.62 6.54 -3.21
CA ALA A 64 -20.19 6.28 -3.30
C ALA A 64 -19.37 7.33 -2.52
N CYS A 65 -19.70 8.62 -2.67
CA CYS A 65 -19.04 9.70 -1.92
C CYS A 65 -19.31 9.56 -0.41
N HIS A 66 -20.56 9.34 -0.01
CA HIS A 66 -20.92 9.19 1.40
C HIS A 66 -20.18 8.04 2.08
N GLU A 67 -20.17 6.86 1.46
CA GLU A 67 -19.47 5.68 2.01
C GLU A 67 -17.95 5.91 2.10
N THR A 68 -17.38 6.62 1.14
CA THR A 68 -15.95 6.95 1.15
C THR A 68 -15.63 7.96 2.25
N VAL A 69 -16.31 9.11 2.27
CA VAL A 69 -16.06 10.20 3.22
C VAL A 69 -16.29 9.75 4.66
N SER A 70 -17.35 8.97 4.93
CA SER A 70 -17.62 8.44 6.28
C SER A 70 -16.61 7.40 6.76
N SER A 71 -15.92 6.71 5.84
CA SER A 71 -14.95 5.66 6.17
C SER A 71 -13.54 6.18 6.46
N LEU A 72 -13.14 7.29 5.83
CA LEU A 72 -11.78 7.82 5.92
C LEU A 72 -11.36 8.25 7.34
N PRO A 73 -12.18 9.00 8.12
CA PRO A 73 -11.82 9.37 9.49
C PRO A 73 -11.61 8.14 10.39
N LEU A 74 -12.50 7.15 10.27
CA LEU A 74 -12.38 5.91 11.02
C LEU A 74 -11.08 5.15 10.69
N LEU A 75 -10.68 5.13 9.40
CA LEU A 75 -9.42 4.54 8.98
C LEU A 75 -8.22 5.29 9.56
N ALA A 76 -8.28 6.62 9.58
CA ALA A 76 -7.23 7.46 10.15
C ALA A 76 -7.04 7.14 11.64
N GLU A 77 -8.10 7.10 12.43
CA GLU A 77 -8.06 6.76 13.86
C GLU A 77 -7.55 5.33 14.12
N ILE A 78 -7.94 4.35 13.29
CA ILE A 78 -7.42 2.98 13.37
C ILE A 78 -5.90 2.95 13.17
N ILE A 79 -5.39 3.72 12.20
CA ILE A 79 -3.95 3.78 11.90
C ILE A 79 -3.19 4.50 13.01
N GLU A 80 -3.73 5.62 13.50
CA GLU A 80 -3.11 6.46 14.53
C GLU A 80 -2.98 5.71 15.87
N THR A 81 -3.99 4.92 16.21
CA THR A 81 -4.04 4.16 17.47
C THR A 81 -3.45 2.75 17.37
N ALA A 82 -3.01 2.32 16.18
CA ALA A 82 -2.44 0.99 15.98
C ALA A 82 -1.06 0.83 16.63
N GLU A 83 -0.90 -0.22 17.41
CA GLU A 83 0.39 -0.59 18.00
C GLU A 83 1.09 -1.64 17.13
N PHE A 84 2.35 -1.36 16.77
CA PHE A 84 3.18 -2.25 15.97
C PHE A 84 4.24 -2.95 16.83
N ASP A 85 4.14 -4.27 16.98
CA ASP A 85 5.20 -5.06 17.58
C ASP A 85 6.37 -5.22 16.60
N THR A 86 7.24 -4.23 16.59
CA THR A 86 8.40 -4.18 15.68
C THR A 86 9.39 -5.32 15.91
N ASN A 87 9.43 -5.90 17.13
CA ASN A 87 10.31 -7.03 17.44
C ASN A 87 9.76 -8.33 16.83
N ALA A 88 8.47 -8.60 17.00
CA ALA A 88 7.82 -9.74 16.37
C ALA A 88 7.89 -9.63 14.84
N MET A 89 7.66 -8.46 14.27
CA MET A 89 7.78 -8.21 12.83
C MET A 89 9.20 -8.48 12.33
N LYS A 90 10.23 -8.00 13.04
CA LYS A 90 11.63 -8.24 12.68
C LYS A 90 12.00 -9.72 12.77
N LYS A 91 11.55 -10.42 13.80
CA LYS A 91 11.75 -11.86 13.97
C LYS A 91 11.11 -12.64 12.81
N SER A 92 9.87 -12.32 12.49
CA SER A 92 9.12 -12.96 11.40
C SER A 92 9.76 -12.70 10.03
N ALA A 93 10.21 -11.46 9.77
CA ALA A 93 10.91 -11.11 8.54
C ALA A 93 12.23 -11.87 8.35
N LYS A 94 12.89 -12.24 9.43
CA LYS A 94 14.14 -13.04 9.38
C LYS A 94 13.88 -14.55 9.22
N ALA A 95 12.82 -15.06 9.83
CA ALA A 95 12.58 -16.50 9.92
C ALA A 95 12.16 -17.17 8.59
N GLY A 96 11.62 -16.41 7.63
CA GLY A 96 11.03 -16.94 6.41
C GLY A 96 11.91 -16.87 5.16
N ASN A 97 13.23 -16.70 5.28
CA ASN A 97 14.14 -16.48 4.14
C ASN A 97 13.65 -15.35 3.18
N THR A 98 12.94 -14.36 3.73
CA THR A 98 12.36 -13.27 2.94
C THR A 98 13.41 -12.43 2.21
N GLY A 99 14.67 -12.49 2.68
CA GLY A 99 15.83 -11.87 2.06
C GLY A 99 16.43 -12.65 0.88
N ALA A 100 16.00 -13.89 0.62
CA ALA A 100 16.61 -14.74 -0.42
C ALA A 100 16.56 -14.09 -1.82
N THR A 101 15.44 -13.48 -2.18
CA THR A 101 15.31 -12.76 -3.46
C THR A 101 16.32 -11.61 -3.58
N GLU A 102 16.54 -10.87 -2.49
CA GLU A 102 17.50 -9.77 -2.50
C GLU A 102 18.96 -10.25 -2.63
N VAL A 103 19.27 -11.42 -2.07
CA VAL A 103 20.58 -12.05 -2.32
C VAL A 103 20.73 -12.37 -3.81
N ALA A 104 19.70 -12.90 -4.47
CA ALA A 104 19.75 -13.14 -5.92
C ALA A 104 19.90 -11.82 -6.70
N ASP A 105 19.13 -10.79 -6.36
CA ASP A 105 19.27 -9.46 -6.96
C ASP A 105 20.66 -8.84 -6.72
N TYR A 106 21.23 -9.06 -5.54
CA TYR A 106 22.58 -8.62 -5.21
C TYR A 106 23.62 -9.30 -6.12
N LEU A 107 23.52 -10.62 -6.29
CA LEU A 107 24.42 -11.37 -7.18
C LEU A 107 24.31 -10.89 -8.64
N VAL A 108 23.12 -10.56 -9.11
CA VAL A 108 22.92 -9.97 -10.44
C VAL A 108 23.62 -8.61 -10.57
N ARG A 109 23.41 -7.73 -9.60
CA ARG A 109 23.93 -6.36 -9.64
C ARG A 109 25.45 -6.27 -9.53
N GLU A 110 26.02 -7.02 -8.58
CA GLU A 110 27.43 -6.87 -8.24
C GLU A 110 28.35 -7.81 -9.05
N PHE A 111 27.83 -8.97 -9.47
CA PHE A 111 28.63 -9.99 -10.15
C PHE A 111 28.23 -10.18 -11.63
N ASN A 112 27.23 -9.40 -12.11
CA ASN A 112 26.73 -9.46 -13.47
C ASN A 112 26.32 -10.89 -13.91
N ILE A 113 25.70 -11.63 -13.02
CA ILE A 113 25.20 -12.98 -13.27
C ILE A 113 23.77 -12.89 -13.81
N PRO A 114 23.39 -13.67 -14.83
CA PRO A 114 21.99 -13.73 -15.27
C PRO A 114 21.05 -14.10 -14.10
N PHE A 115 19.91 -13.42 -14.00
CA PHE A 115 18.97 -13.60 -12.87
C PHE A 115 18.60 -15.07 -12.62
N ARG A 116 18.38 -15.85 -13.70
CA ARG A 116 18.07 -17.28 -13.57
C ARG A 116 19.17 -18.07 -12.88
N ALA A 117 20.44 -17.78 -13.18
CA ALA A 117 21.58 -18.42 -12.52
C ALA A 117 21.66 -17.99 -11.05
N ALA A 118 21.56 -16.69 -10.78
CA ALA A 118 21.54 -16.17 -9.41
C ALA A 118 20.38 -16.77 -8.58
N HIS A 119 19.18 -16.84 -9.16
CA HIS A 119 18.03 -17.48 -8.53
C HIS A 119 18.27 -18.96 -8.20
N ASN A 120 18.86 -19.72 -9.10
CA ASN A 120 19.18 -21.14 -8.88
C ASN A 120 20.22 -21.34 -7.78
N ILE A 121 21.29 -20.50 -7.77
CA ILE A 121 22.33 -20.49 -6.73
C ILE A 121 21.70 -20.26 -5.37
N VAL A 122 20.90 -19.20 -5.25
CA VAL A 122 20.21 -18.85 -4.01
C VAL A 122 19.18 -19.92 -3.62
N GLY A 123 18.46 -20.47 -4.59
CA GLY A 123 17.52 -21.57 -4.37
C GLY A 123 18.20 -22.81 -3.78
N ARG A 124 19.45 -23.09 -4.16
CA ARG A 124 20.26 -24.18 -3.58
C ARG A 124 20.60 -23.88 -2.11
N ALA A 125 21.04 -22.66 -1.81
CA ALA A 125 21.32 -22.22 -0.45
C ALA A 125 20.08 -22.31 0.46
N VAL A 126 18.90 -21.89 -0.03
CA VAL A 126 17.62 -22.03 0.69
C VAL A 126 17.30 -23.50 0.99
N LYS A 127 17.47 -24.41 0.02
CA LYS A 127 17.26 -25.86 0.21
C LYS A 127 18.18 -26.45 1.25
N LEU A 128 19.42 -25.98 1.34
CA LEU A 128 20.39 -26.42 2.34
C LEU A 128 20.21 -25.72 3.69
N GLY A 129 19.31 -24.73 3.79
CA GLY A 129 19.01 -24.01 5.01
C GLY A 129 20.13 -23.08 5.49
N SER A 130 21.13 -22.80 4.63
CA SER A 130 22.27 -21.93 4.98
C SER A 130 22.60 -20.97 3.85
N PHE A 131 22.96 -19.76 4.25
CA PHE A 131 23.51 -18.71 3.37
C PHE A 131 24.99 -18.43 3.71
N ASP A 132 25.70 -19.43 4.23
CA ASP A 132 27.14 -19.30 4.41
C ASP A 132 27.84 -19.10 3.07
N LEU A 133 28.89 -18.27 3.07
CA LEU A 133 29.67 -17.96 1.87
C LEU A 133 30.07 -19.22 1.11
N GLN A 134 30.52 -20.26 1.82
CA GLN A 134 30.92 -21.51 1.23
C GLN A 134 29.77 -22.20 0.48
N VAL A 135 28.56 -22.22 1.07
CA VAL A 135 27.38 -22.83 0.44
C VAL A 135 26.95 -22.10 -0.80
N VAL A 136 26.99 -20.77 -0.77
CA VAL A 136 26.66 -19.93 -1.93
C VAL A 136 27.70 -20.05 -3.03
N ASP A 137 28.97 -20.10 -2.69
CA ASP A 137 30.08 -20.25 -3.63
C ASP A 137 30.12 -21.63 -4.30
N ASP A 138 29.91 -22.69 -3.52
CA ASP A 138 29.82 -24.06 -4.06
C ASP A 138 28.63 -24.21 -5.00
N ALA A 139 27.47 -23.64 -4.64
CA ALA A 139 26.32 -23.60 -5.54
C ALA A 139 26.62 -22.82 -6.84
N ALA A 140 27.39 -21.73 -6.77
CA ALA A 140 27.78 -20.96 -7.93
C ALA A 140 28.76 -21.72 -8.82
N LYS A 141 29.70 -22.45 -8.24
CA LYS A 141 30.61 -23.34 -9.00
C LYS A 141 29.85 -24.46 -9.69
N GLU A 142 28.91 -25.12 -8.98
CA GLU A 142 28.12 -26.22 -9.52
C GLU A 142 27.18 -25.76 -10.65
N LEU A 143 26.46 -24.63 -10.46
CA LEU A 143 25.36 -24.23 -11.35
C LEU A 143 25.76 -23.20 -12.44
N ALA A 144 26.83 -22.45 -12.20
CA ALA A 144 27.25 -21.38 -13.10
C ALA A 144 28.76 -21.49 -13.53
N GLY A 145 29.50 -22.46 -12.99
CA GLY A 145 30.92 -22.64 -13.30
C GLY A 145 31.82 -21.50 -12.79
N ILE A 146 31.39 -20.73 -11.80
CA ILE A 146 32.13 -19.56 -11.29
C ILE A 146 32.31 -19.62 -9.79
N SER A 147 33.46 -19.15 -9.29
CA SER A 147 33.64 -18.87 -7.87
C SER A 147 33.27 -17.41 -7.61
N LEU A 148 32.28 -17.22 -6.75
CA LEU A 148 31.86 -15.90 -6.29
C LEU A 148 32.82 -15.37 -5.20
N ALA A 149 33.38 -16.24 -4.38
CA ALA A 149 34.38 -15.89 -3.39
C ALA A 149 35.63 -15.30 -4.06
N ASP A 150 36.14 -15.92 -5.13
CA ASP A 150 37.28 -15.40 -5.88
C ASP A 150 36.98 -14.05 -6.57
N ARG A 151 35.71 -13.77 -6.83
CA ARG A 151 35.25 -12.50 -7.37
C ARG A 151 34.92 -11.44 -6.30
N GLY A 152 35.18 -11.74 -5.02
CA GLY A 152 35.07 -10.81 -3.93
C GLY A 152 33.74 -10.86 -3.17
N LEU A 153 32.92 -11.92 -3.32
CA LEU A 153 31.77 -12.14 -2.46
C LEU A 153 32.24 -12.44 -1.04
N THR A 154 31.69 -11.77 -0.06
CA THR A 154 32.01 -11.95 1.37
C THR A 154 30.75 -12.34 2.16
N GLN A 155 30.94 -12.98 3.32
CA GLN A 155 29.84 -13.29 4.23
C GLN A 155 29.08 -12.02 4.65
N GLU A 156 29.82 -10.95 4.95
CA GLU A 156 29.23 -9.66 5.33
C GLU A 156 28.29 -9.11 4.26
N ALA A 157 28.64 -9.27 2.97
CA ALA A 157 27.81 -8.84 1.85
C ALA A 157 26.52 -9.67 1.77
N ILE A 158 26.58 -10.97 1.99
CA ILE A 158 25.42 -11.86 2.02
C ILE A 158 24.51 -11.49 3.22
N ASP A 159 25.07 -11.31 4.40
CA ASP A 159 24.33 -10.94 5.60
C ASP A 159 23.63 -9.58 5.45
N LYS A 160 24.31 -8.63 4.81
CA LYS A 160 23.75 -7.32 4.48
C LYS A 160 22.60 -7.44 3.48
N ALA A 161 22.74 -8.26 2.45
CA ALA A 161 21.68 -8.51 1.46
C ALA A 161 20.45 -9.19 2.07
N GLN A 162 20.60 -9.95 3.15
CA GLN A 162 19.50 -10.56 3.90
C GLN A 162 18.90 -9.64 4.98
N ASN A 163 19.52 -8.52 5.29
CA ASN A 163 19.05 -7.65 6.36
C ASN A 163 17.81 -6.86 5.90
N PRO A 164 16.63 -7.05 6.53
CA PRO A 164 15.40 -6.38 6.10
C PRO A 164 15.51 -4.85 6.01
N LYS A 165 16.28 -4.20 6.86
CA LYS A 165 16.50 -2.75 6.81
C LYS A 165 17.30 -2.35 5.57
N GLU A 166 18.33 -3.10 5.23
CA GLU A 166 19.16 -2.83 4.05
C GLU A 166 18.40 -3.16 2.77
N ILE A 167 17.61 -4.22 2.76
CA ILE A 167 16.70 -4.56 1.66
C ILE A 167 15.78 -3.39 1.33
N VAL A 168 15.10 -2.85 2.34
CA VAL A 168 14.17 -1.71 2.15
C VAL A 168 14.92 -0.46 1.66
N ARG A 169 16.11 -0.18 2.20
CA ARG A 169 16.95 0.96 1.79
C ARG A 169 17.50 0.83 0.37
N ALA A 170 17.75 -0.40 -0.09
CA ALA A 170 18.28 -0.66 -1.44
C ALA A 170 17.26 -0.40 -2.56
N LYS A 171 15.97 -0.37 -2.25
CA LYS A 171 14.92 -0.15 -3.25
C LYS A 171 14.93 1.31 -3.75
N LYS A 172 14.94 1.50 -5.07
CA LYS A 172 15.09 2.81 -5.72
C LYS A 172 13.90 3.20 -6.60
N THR A 173 13.00 2.26 -6.87
CA THR A 173 11.84 2.50 -7.75
C THR A 173 10.77 3.33 -7.04
N LEU A 174 10.04 4.13 -7.81
CA LEU A 174 8.89 4.89 -7.33
C LEU A 174 7.86 3.92 -6.71
N GLY A 175 7.29 4.30 -5.56
CA GLY A 175 6.34 3.46 -4.82
C GLY A 175 6.99 2.36 -3.97
N SER A 176 8.33 2.25 -3.95
CA SER A 176 9.02 1.31 -3.08
C SER A 176 8.99 1.73 -1.60
N PRO A 177 9.17 0.78 -0.67
CA PRO A 177 9.15 1.06 0.77
C PRO A 177 10.42 1.77 1.29
N ASN A 178 11.29 2.28 0.42
CA ASN A 178 12.48 3.03 0.83
C ASN A 178 12.08 4.27 1.64
N PRO A 179 12.58 4.45 2.89
CA PRO A 179 12.16 5.54 3.75
C PRO A 179 12.30 6.94 3.14
N ARG A 180 13.31 7.16 2.29
CA ARG A 180 13.50 8.44 1.59
C ARG A 180 12.39 8.68 0.56
N LEU A 181 12.00 7.64 -0.18
CA LEU A 181 10.95 7.75 -1.19
C LEU A 181 9.56 7.86 -0.54
N VAL A 182 9.33 7.11 0.53
CA VAL A 182 8.09 7.23 1.33
C VAL A 182 7.97 8.65 1.90
N LYS A 183 9.03 9.19 2.54
CA LYS A 183 9.03 10.56 3.05
C LYS A 183 8.72 11.59 1.96
N LYS A 184 9.32 11.44 0.78
CA LYS A 184 9.04 12.33 -0.36
C LYS A 184 7.58 12.21 -0.82
N ALA A 185 7.03 10.99 -0.88
CA ALA A 185 5.64 10.77 -1.26
C ALA A 185 4.68 11.42 -0.24
N VAL A 186 4.95 11.30 1.06
CA VAL A 186 4.18 11.98 2.11
C VAL A 186 4.24 13.50 1.93
N GLN A 187 5.42 14.08 1.74
CA GLN A 187 5.54 15.53 1.52
C GLN A 187 4.75 16.02 0.30
N VAL A 188 4.74 15.26 -0.79
CA VAL A 188 3.94 15.60 -1.98
C VAL A 188 2.44 15.50 -1.68
N ALA A 189 2.02 14.49 -0.91
CA ALA A 189 0.63 14.34 -0.49
C ALA A 189 0.19 15.49 0.43
N ASP A 190 1.02 15.88 1.39
CA ASP A 190 0.73 17.01 2.30
C ASP A 190 0.51 18.32 1.53
N VAL A 191 1.40 18.64 0.57
CA VAL A 191 1.25 19.82 -0.27
C VAL A 191 -0.06 19.79 -1.06
N LYS A 192 -0.41 18.62 -1.60
CA LYS A 192 -1.66 18.46 -2.35
C LYS A 192 -2.88 18.62 -1.45
N LEU A 193 -2.86 18.06 -0.25
CA LEU A 193 -3.96 18.20 0.72
C LEU A 193 -4.22 19.67 1.06
N VAL A 194 -3.17 20.45 1.33
CA VAL A 194 -3.30 21.89 1.59
C VAL A 194 -3.92 22.63 0.38
N GLN A 195 -3.52 22.28 -0.84
CA GLN A 195 -4.12 22.85 -2.05
C GLN A 195 -5.59 22.50 -2.21
N ASP A 196 -5.95 21.24 -1.92
CA ASP A 196 -7.32 20.75 -2.01
C ASP A 196 -8.21 21.42 -0.92
N GLU A 197 -7.68 21.65 0.30
CA GLU A 197 -8.36 22.39 1.37
C GLU A 197 -8.64 23.83 0.96
N VAL A 198 -7.63 24.54 0.46
CA VAL A 198 -7.81 25.93 -0.03
C VAL A 198 -8.85 26.00 -1.16
N THR A 199 -8.82 25.04 -2.07
CA THR A 199 -9.82 24.95 -3.16
C THR A 199 -11.22 24.71 -2.60
N GLY A 200 -11.33 23.83 -1.62
CA GLY A 200 -12.59 23.52 -0.94
C GLY A 200 -13.16 24.75 -0.19
N ASP A 201 -12.30 25.54 0.46
CA ASP A 201 -12.71 26.76 1.14
C ASP A 201 -13.24 27.81 0.14
N ILE A 202 -12.51 28.04 -0.94
CA ILE A 202 -12.94 28.98 -2.01
C ILE A 202 -14.31 28.56 -2.57
N LEU A 203 -14.54 27.27 -2.80
CA LEU A 203 -15.83 26.79 -3.32
C LEU A 203 -16.96 26.97 -2.29
N ARG A 204 -16.69 26.76 -1.01
CA ARG A 204 -17.67 27.02 0.07
C ARG A 204 -18.06 28.48 0.13
N ASP A 205 -17.07 29.38 0.11
CA ASP A 205 -17.30 30.83 0.14
C ASP A 205 -18.13 31.28 -1.06
N GLN A 206 -17.84 30.76 -2.26
CA GLN A 206 -18.62 31.05 -3.48
C GLN A 206 -20.07 30.58 -3.38
N LEU A 207 -20.32 29.42 -2.79
CA LEU A 207 -21.68 28.89 -2.57
C LEU A 207 -22.43 29.72 -1.55
N GLU A 208 -21.78 30.12 -0.45
CA GLU A 208 -22.37 30.98 0.58
C GLU A 208 -22.71 32.37 0.01
N ASP A 209 -21.81 32.97 -0.75
CA ASP A 209 -22.07 34.24 -1.45
C ASP A 209 -23.25 34.14 -2.43
N ALA A 210 -23.36 33.01 -3.17
CA ALA A 210 -24.46 32.79 -4.08
C ALA A 210 -25.81 32.66 -3.32
N ASP A 211 -25.81 31.93 -2.21
CA ASP A 211 -27.00 31.77 -1.37
C ASP A 211 -27.44 33.11 -0.75
N ASN A 212 -26.49 33.91 -0.27
CA ASN A 212 -26.77 35.24 0.29
C ASN A 212 -27.32 36.18 -0.77
N ARG A 213 -26.79 36.19 -1.98
CA ARG A 213 -27.35 36.98 -3.11
C ARG A 213 -28.76 36.56 -3.45
N MET A 214 -29.05 35.26 -3.48
CA MET A 214 -30.38 34.73 -3.75
C MET A 214 -31.37 35.17 -2.66
N LYS A 215 -31.00 35.05 -1.37
CA LYS A 215 -31.83 35.49 -0.23
C LYS A 215 -32.15 36.98 -0.32
N HIS A 216 -31.16 37.82 -0.57
CA HIS A 216 -31.34 39.25 -0.72
C HIS A 216 -32.27 39.61 -1.89
N ALA A 217 -32.13 38.97 -3.04
CA ALA A 217 -33.01 39.17 -4.17
C ALA A 217 -34.47 38.75 -3.89
N ILE A 218 -34.69 37.75 -3.02
CA ILE A 218 -36.02 37.34 -2.58
C ILE A 218 -36.63 38.38 -1.61
N GLU A 219 -35.84 38.99 -0.74
CA GLU A 219 -36.29 40.01 0.22
C GLU A 219 -36.66 41.33 -0.47
N GLU A 220 -36.11 41.58 -1.65
CA GLU A 220 -36.43 42.79 -2.48
C GLU A 220 -37.69 42.65 -3.33
N LEU A 221 -38.30 41.45 -3.42
CA LEU A 221 -39.51 41.16 -4.15
C LEU A 221 -40.75 41.36 -3.28
#